data_6530d646ce3060cdd1bff9d865c6ede3
#
_entry.id   6530d646ce3060cdd1bff9d865c6ede3
#
_cell.length_a   1.000
_cell.length_b   1.000
_cell.length_c   1.000
_cell.angle_alpha   90.00
_cell.angle_beta   90.00
_cell.angle_gamma   90.00
#
_symmetry.space_group_name_H-M   'P 1'
#
loop_
_entity.id
_entity.type
_entity.pdbx_description
1 polymer ?
#
loop_
_entity_poly.entity_id
_entity_poly.type
_entity_poly.pdbx_seq_one_letter_code
_entity_poly.pdbx_strand_id
1 'polypeptide(L)'
;FLDESGGACYCGKAGCVETVISGPALEKYYHKISGQPLNLKEITERYRDGNDKYAQQTMERLFAYFGKAISVVINIIDPDAIVIGGGVGNIAEIYTKGVEEVKKHVFNHRLDTQFFKPDLGDSAGVFGAAFL
;
A
#
# COMPACT_ATOMS: atom_id res chain seq x y z
N PHE A 1 -7.95 -10.26 -7.27
CA PHE A 1 -8.32 -10.61 -5.89
C PHE A 1 -7.07 -10.61 -5.01
N LEU A 2 -7.12 -9.93 -3.89
CA LEU A 2 -6.05 -9.92 -2.90
C LEU A 2 -6.50 -10.58 -1.59
N ASP A 3 -7.64 -10.13 -1.03
CA ASP A 3 -8.14 -10.65 0.24
C ASP A 3 -9.63 -10.34 0.45
N GLU A 4 -10.40 -11.30 0.97
CA GLU A 4 -11.86 -11.17 1.21
C GLU A 4 -12.21 -10.02 2.16
N SER A 5 -11.33 -9.67 3.09
CA SER A 5 -11.53 -8.57 4.04
C SER A 5 -11.67 -7.18 3.38
N GLY A 6 -11.29 -7.05 2.10
CA GLY A 6 -11.51 -5.83 1.31
C GLY A 6 -12.97 -5.57 0.98
N GLY A 7 -13.82 -6.62 1.00
CA GLY A 7 -15.23 -6.49 0.66
C GLY A 7 -15.49 -6.08 -0.79
N ALA A 8 -16.68 -5.52 -1.05
CA ALA A 8 -17.09 -5.13 -2.40
C ALA A 8 -16.25 -3.99 -2.98
N CYS A 9 -15.91 -4.12 -4.25
CA CYS A 9 -15.17 -3.13 -5.02
C CYS A 9 -16.09 -2.49 -6.09
N TYR A 10 -15.83 -1.24 -6.45
CA TYR A 10 -16.57 -0.53 -7.51
C TYR A 10 -16.48 -1.22 -8.89
N CYS A 11 -15.49 -2.07 -9.11
CA CYS A 11 -15.39 -2.88 -10.34
C CYS A 11 -16.37 -4.06 -10.40
N GLY A 12 -17.27 -4.20 -9.42
CA GLY A 12 -18.24 -5.28 -9.32
C GLY A 12 -17.72 -6.59 -8.72
N LYS A 13 -16.43 -6.65 -8.33
CA LYS A 13 -15.80 -7.79 -7.66
C LYS A 13 -15.63 -7.52 -6.16
N ALA A 14 -15.07 -8.47 -5.44
CA ALA A 14 -14.72 -8.30 -4.02
C ALA A 14 -13.22 -8.56 -3.81
N GLY A 15 -12.65 -7.98 -2.75
CA GLY A 15 -11.28 -8.25 -2.33
C GLY A 15 -10.19 -7.78 -3.28
N CYS A 16 -10.44 -6.72 -4.03
CA CYS A 16 -9.43 -6.10 -4.90
C CYS A 16 -8.31 -5.44 -4.08
N VAL A 17 -7.14 -5.26 -4.67
CA VAL A 17 -6.01 -4.52 -4.07
C VAL A 17 -6.46 -3.15 -3.55
N GLU A 18 -7.23 -2.43 -4.36
CA GLU A 18 -7.80 -1.11 -4.04
C GLU A 18 -8.61 -1.12 -2.73
N THR A 19 -9.42 -2.13 -2.49
CA THR A 19 -10.27 -2.22 -1.30
C THR A 19 -9.55 -2.73 -0.05
N VAL A 20 -8.27 -3.11 -0.18
CA VAL A 20 -7.46 -3.65 0.92
C VAL A 20 -6.40 -2.66 1.39
N ILE A 21 -5.66 -2.03 0.46
CA ILE A 21 -4.47 -1.22 0.77
C ILE A 21 -4.49 0.22 0.24
N SER A 22 -5.58 0.67 -0.38
CA SER A 22 -5.68 2.11 -0.71
C SER A 22 -5.84 2.96 0.55
N GLY A 23 -5.54 4.25 0.46
CA GLY A 23 -5.74 5.19 1.57
C GLY A 23 -7.15 5.08 2.18
N PRO A 24 -8.21 5.24 1.38
CA PRO A 24 -9.59 5.09 1.87
C PRO A 24 -9.90 3.72 2.48
N ALA A 25 -9.31 2.65 1.97
CA ALA A 25 -9.51 1.31 2.53
C ALA A 25 -8.86 1.17 3.92
N LEU A 26 -7.68 1.76 4.12
CA LEU A 26 -6.97 1.78 5.40
C LEU A 26 -7.70 2.64 6.43
N GLU A 27 -8.21 3.80 6.04
CA GLU A 27 -9.02 4.68 6.88
C GLU A 27 -10.30 3.97 7.35
N LYS A 28 -10.99 3.28 6.42
CA LYS A 28 -12.17 2.46 6.73
C LYS A 28 -11.83 1.31 7.68
N TYR A 29 -10.71 0.64 7.46
CA TYR A 29 -10.24 -0.43 8.33
C TYR A 29 -9.93 0.09 9.73
N TYR A 30 -9.16 1.18 9.85
CA TYR A 30 -8.86 1.82 11.12
C TYR A 30 -10.13 2.22 11.87
N HIS A 31 -11.08 2.88 11.20
CA HIS A 31 -12.36 3.25 11.79
C HIS A 31 -13.11 2.01 12.31
N LYS A 32 -13.15 0.91 11.53
CA LYS A 32 -13.81 -0.33 11.93
C LYS A 32 -13.25 -0.92 13.23
N ILE A 33 -11.94 -0.89 13.42
CA ILE A 33 -11.29 -1.54 14.59
C ILE A 33 -11.13 -0.62 15.79
N SER A 34 -11.04 0.71 15.58
CA SER A 34 -10.82 1.70 16.64
C SER A 34 -12.09 2.46 17.06
N GLY A 35 -13.10 2.50 16.19
CA GLY A 35 -14.28 3.38 16.33
C GLY A 35 -14.00 4.86 16.02
N GLN A 36 -12.76 5.24 15.64
CA GLN A 36 -12.36 6.63 15.39
C GLN A 36 -12.18 6.90 13.89
N PRO A 37 -12.79 7.93 13.31
CA PRO A 37 -12.57 8.31 11.93
C PRO A 37 -11.30 9.17 11.83
N LEU A 38 -10.21 8.58 11.31
CA LEU A 38 -8.96 9.27 11.01
C LEU A 38 -8.59 9.10 9.55
N ASN A 39 -7.94 10.12 8.98
CA ASN A 39 -7.33 10.01 7.65
C ASN A 39 -5.98 9.27 7.71
N LEU A 40 -5.50 8.84 6.55
CA LEU A 40 -4.28 8.03 6.45
C LEU A 40 -3.04 8.74 7.03
N LYS A 41 -2.95 10.07 6.90
CA LYS A 41 -1.85 10.86 7.45
C LYS A 41 -1.85 10.79 8.98
N GLU A 42 -3.00 11.03 9.61
CA GLU A 42 -3.16 10.96 11.07
C GLU A 42 -2.88 9.54 11.59
N ILE A 43 -3.34 8.50 10.89
CA ILE A 43 -3.05 7.10 11.22
C ILE A 43 -1.54 6.84 11.18
N THR A 44 -0.85 7.35 10.14
CA THR A 44 0.60 7.19 9.98
C THR A 44 1.37 7.90 11.09
N GLU A 45 0.94 9.11 11.47
CA GLU A 45 1.52 9.86 12.59
C GLU A 45 1.38 9.09 13.90
N ARG A 46 0.17 8.59 14.22
CA ARG A 46 -0.07 7.76 15.42
C ARG A 46 0.72 6.45 15.42
N TYR A 47 0.91 5.86 14.25
CA TYR A 47 1.77 4.68 14.10
C TYR A 47 3.22 5.01 14.49
N ARG A 48 3.76 6.14 14.05
CA ARG A 48 5.12 6.60 14.38
C ARG A 48 5.29 6.93 15.85
N ASP A 49 4.26 7.51 16.48
CA ASP A 49 4.24 7.79 17.92
C ASP A 49 4.26 6.51 18.78
N GLY A 50 3.86 5.38 18.22
CA GLY A 50 3.95 4.06 18.86
C GLY A 50 2.89 3.78 19.95
N ASN A 51 1.99 4.72 20.25
CA ASN A 51 1.03 4.62 21.36
C ASN A 51 -0.36 4.15 20.93
N ASP A 52 -0.61 3.96 19.63
CA ASP A 52 -1.91 3.54 19.09
C ASP A 52 -1.81 2.14 18.46
N LYS A 53 -2.32 1.14 19.19
CA LYS A 53 -2.35 -0.25 18.72
C LYS A 53 -3.14 -0.45 17.43
N TYR A 54 -4.17 0.36 17.19
CA TYR A 54 -5.00 0.27 15.99
C TYR A 54 -4.28 0.86 14.77
N ALA A 55 -3.51 1.93 14.98
CA ALA A 55 -2.61 2.45 13.95
C ALA A 55 -1.52 1.42 13.62
N GLN A 56 -0.93 0.75 14.63
CA GLN A 56 0.02 -0.33 14.39
C GLN A 56 -0.59 -1.43 13.53
N GLN A 57 -1.77 -1.95 13.91
CA GLN A 57 -2.46 -2.99 13.15
C GLN A 57 -2.79 -2.57 11.71
N THR A 58 -3.19 -1.32 11.52
CA THR A 58 -3.54 -0.78 10.19
C THR A 58 -2.31 -0.70 9.29
N MET A 59 -1.18 -0.24 9.82
CA MET A 59 0.06 -0.12 9.06
C MET A 59 0.70 -1.49 8.80
N GLU A 60 0.67 -2.41 9.77
CA GLU A 60 1.11 -3.80 9.55
C GLU A 60 0.28 -4.49 8.46
N ARG A 61 -1.04 -4.27 8.48
CA ARG A 61 -1.92 -4.74 7.40
C ARG A 61 -1.49 -4.17 6.04
N LEU A 62 -1.23 -2.86 5.95
CA LEU A 62 -0.74 -2.23 4.73
C LEU A 62 0.52 -2.94 4.23
N PHE A 63 1.53 -3.09 5.06
CA PHE A 63 2.82 -3.67 4.65
C PHE A 63 2.66 -5.13 4.20
N ALA A 64 1.93 -5.94 4.97
CA ALA A 64 1.73 -7.35 4.65
C ALA A 64 1.01 -7.55 3.31
N TYR A 65 -0.07 -6.80 3.05
CA TYR A 65 -0.81 -6.92 1.79
C TYR A 65 -0.11 -6.22 0.62
N PHE A 66 0.64 -5.16 0.87
CA PHE A 66 1.54 -4.57 -0.11
C PHE A 66 2.57 -5.61 -0.59
N GLY A 67 3.21 -6.31 0.36
CA GLY A 67 4.14 -7.38 0.05
C GLY A 67 3.53 -8.44 -0.87
N LYS A 68 2.35 -8.94 -0.52
CA LYS A 68 1.63 -9.93 -1.33
C LYS A 68 1.24 -9.42 -2.72
N ALA A 69 0.73 -8.19 -2.80
CA ALA A 69 0.26 -7.63 -4.07
C ALA A 69 1.41 -7.35 -5.04
N ILE A 70 2.48 -6.71 -4.55
CA ILE A 70 3.62 -6.31 -5.38
C ILE A 70 4.46 -7.51 -5.79
N SER A 71 4.61 -8.51 -4.93
CA SER A 71 5.35 -9.73 -5.31
C SER A 71 4.71 -10.46 -6.49
N VAL A 72 3.39 -10.42 -6.65
CA VAL A 72 2.71 -10.97 -7.84
C VAL A 72 3.17 -10.25 -9.11
N VAL A 73 3.25 -8.92 -9.07
CA VAL A 73 3.72 -8.13 -10.22
C VAL A 73 5.18 -8.48 -10.54
N ILE A 74 6.04 -8.53 -9.52
CA ILE A 74 7.46 -8.85 -9.69
C ILE A 74 7.64 -10.27 -10.24
N ASN A 75 6.94 -11.25 -9.69
CA ASN A 75 7.05 -12.65 -10.12
C ASN A 75 6.56 -12.88 -11.58
N ILE A 76 5.73 -11.99 -12.14
CA ILE A 76 5.21 -12.12 -13.50
C ILE A 76 6.02 -11.28 -14.50
N ILE A 77 6.42 -10.05 -14.12
CA ILE A 77 6.98 -9.05 -15.02
C ILE A 77 8.49 -8.90 -14.85
N ASP A 78 9.01 -9.20 -13.63
CA ASP A 78 10.41 -9.01 -13.24
C ASP A 78 10.95 -7.60 -13.58
N PRO A 79 10.31 -6.51 -13.09
CA PRO A 79 10.67 -5.15 -13.46
C PRO A 79 11.96 -4.71 -12.74
N ASP A 80 12.79 -3.91 -13.41
CA ASP A 80 13.97 -3.28 -12.80
C ASP A 80 13.58 -2.26 -11.72
N ALA A 81 12.43 -1.58 -11.91
CA ALA A 81 11.97 -0.51 -11.04
C ALA A 81 10.45 -0.46 -10.89
N ILE A 82 9.99 -0.11 -9.70
CA ILE A 82 8.59 0.18 -9.38
C ILE A 82 8.49 1.58 -8.78
N VAL A 83 7.64 2.44 -9.36
CA VAL A 83 7.32 3.76 -8.82
C VAL A 83 5.97 3.69 -8.14
N ILE A 84 5.90 4.04 -6.84
CA ILE A 84 4.68 3.95 -6.03
C ILE A 84 4.01 5.31 -5.97
N GLY A 85 2.96 5.50 -6.78
CA GLY A 85 2.17 6.74 -6.79
C GLY A 85 1.02 6.75 -5.78
N GLY A 86 0.35 7.91 -5.69
CA GLY A 86 -0.80 8.12 -4.81
C GLY A 86 -0.44 8.27 -3.33
N GLY A 87 -1.47 8.43 -2.48
CA GLY A 87 -1.31 8.75 -1.07
C GLY A 87 -0.49 7.72 -0.27
N VAL A 88 -0.58 6.43 -0.62
CA VAL A 88 0.21 5.36 0.02
C VAL A 88 1.70 5.49 -0.31
N GLY A 89 2.05 5.98 -1.50
CA GLY A 89 3.42 6.25 -1.91
C GLY A 89 4.12 7.35 -1.09
N ASN A 90 3.38 8.15 -0.31
CA ASN A 90 3.95 9.15 0.60
C ASN A 90 4.38 8.59 1.96
N ILE A 91 4.06 7.35 2.25
CA ILE A 91 4.42 6.68 3.50
C ILE A 91 5.85 6.16 3.39
N ALA A 92 6.78 6.79 4.12
CA ALA A 92 8.20 6.43 4.04
C ALA A 92 8.46 4.94 4.37
N GLU A 93 7.69 4.39 5.29
CA GLU A 93 7.82 3.00 5.74
C GLU A 93 7.42 1.97 4.67
N ILE A 94 6.73 2.39 3.58
CA ILE A 94 6.43 1.49 2.47
C ILE A 94 7.71 1.06 1.73
N TYR A 95 8.70 1.97 1.64
CA TYR A 95 9.99 1.74 0.98
C TYR A 95 10.98 0.94 1.84
N THR A 96 10.66 0.71 3.10
CA THR A 96 11.44 -0.12 4.02
C THR A 96 10.65 -1.35 4.44
N LYS A 97 9.70 -1.22 5.36
CA LYS A 97 8.89 -2.33 5.88
C LYS A 97 8.03 -3.00 4.79
N GLY A 98 7.44 -2.21 3.89
CA GLY A 98 6.70 -2.74 2.75
C GLY A 98 7.58 -3.58 1.84
N VAL A 99 8.79 -3.11 1.51
CA VAL A 99 9.75 -3.84 0.69
C VAL A 99 10.26 -5.10 1.40
N GLU A 100 10.46 -5.08 2.71
CA GLU A 100 10.80 -6.30 3.46
C GLU A 100 9.67 -7.34 3.38
N GLU A 101 8.41 -6.93 3.37
CA GLU A 101 7.30 -7.86 3.14
C GLU A 101 7.28 -8.38 1.69
N VAL A 102 7.62 -7.57 0.68
CA VAL A 102 7.77 -8.04 -0.71
C VAL A 102 8.79 -9.17 -0.81
N LYS A 103 9.95 -9.02 -0.16
CA LYS A 103 11.02 -10.05 -0.15
C LYS A 103 10.54 -11.42 0.33
N LYS A 104 9.56 -11.46 1.22
CA LYS A 104 9.01 -12.73 1.76
C LYS A 104 8.17 -13.51 0.73
N HIS A 105 7.72 -12.84 -0.34
CA HIS A 105 6.75 -13.37 -1.29
C HIS A 105 7.26 -13.48 -2.73
N VAL A 106 8.42 -12.90 -3.05
CA VAL A 106 9.04 -13.08 -4.37
C VAL A 106 9.58 -14.50 -4.51
N PHE A 107 9.50 -15.04 -5.73
CA PHE A 107 9.93 -16.39 -6.03
C PHE A 107 11.45 -16.59 -5.85
N ASN A 108 12.23 -15.57 -6.20
CA ASN A 108 13.67 -15.58 -6.07
C ASN A 108 14.12 -15.28 -4.63
N HIS A 109 15.25 -15.85 -4.22
CA HIS A 109 15.90 -15.53 -2.92
C HIS A 109 16.45 -14.10 -2.85
N ARG A 110 16.46 -13.38 -3.99
CA ARG A 110 17.00 -12.04 -4.13
C ARG A 110 15.96 -11.14 -4.80
N LEU A 111 15.77 -9.96 -4.24
CA LEU A 111 14.92 -8.90 -4.79
C LEU A 111 15.83 -7.81 -5.36
N ASP A 112 15.91 -7.73 -6.69
CA ASP A 112 16.73 -6.73 -7.40
C ASP A 112 15.92 -5.50 -7.83
N THR A 113 14.60 -5.63 -7.91
CA THR A 113 13.66 -4.55 -8.24
C THR A 113 13.84 -3.36 -7.28
N GLN A 114 14.05 -2.17 -7.83
CA GLN A 114 14.17 -0.93 -7.05
C GLN A 114 12.81 -0.26 -6.86
N PHE A 115 12.62 0.40 -5.72
CA PHE A 115 11.36 1.09 -5.38
C PHE A 115 11.60 2.59 -5.26
N PHE A 116 10.81 3.37 -5.99
CA PHE A 116 10.95 4.82 -6.05
C PHE A 116 9.67 5.54 -5.69
N LYS A 117 9.83 6.71 -5.08
CA LYS A 117 8.77 7.70 -4.94
C LYS A 117 8.72 8.55 -6.21
N PRO A 118 7.52 8.92 -6.72
CA PRO A 118 7.42 9.80 -7.88
C PRO A 118 7.88 11.22 -7.54
N ASP A 119 8.68 11.83 -8.41
CA ASP A 119 9.15 13.21 -8.25
C ASP A 119 8.01 14.23 -8.36
N LEU A 120 6.97 13.93 -9.15
CA LEU A 120 5.80 14.80 -9.36
C LEU A 120 4.70 14.65 -8.29
N GLY A 121 4.97 13.91 -7.20
CA GLY A 121 4.03 13.71 -6.11
C GLY A 121 2.74 12.97 -6.53
N ASP A 122 1.63 13.25 -5.82
CA ASP A 122 0.35 12.54 -6.00
C ASP A 122 -0.30 12.81 -7.37
N SER A 123 0.08 13.89 -8.04
CA SER A 123 -0.45 14.29 -9.34
C SER A 123 0.32 13.74 -10.53
N ALA A 124 1.32 12.87 -10.31
CA ALA A 124 2.17 12.32 -11.38
C ALA A 124 1.37 11.71 -12.54
N GLY A 125 0.28 11.00 -12.24
CA GLY A 125 -0.61 10.43 -13.27
C GLY A 125 -1.34 11.47 -14.10
N VAL A 126 -1.74 12.59 -13.49
CA VAL A 126 -2.40 13.72 -14.19
C VAL A 126 -1.42 14.41 -15.12
N PHE A 127 -0.20 14.68 -14.65
CA PHE A 127 0.86 15.23 -15.49
C PHE A 127 1.20 14.29 -16.65
N GLY A 128 1.35 12.99 -16.39
CA GLY A 128 1.60 12.00 -17.44
C GLY A 128 0.52 11.99 -18.52
N ALA A 129 -0.76 12.06 -18.13
CA ALA A 129 -1.87 12.15 -19.08
C ALA A 129 -1.90 13.46 -19.88
N ALA A 130 -1.39 14.56 -19.33
CA ALA A 130 -1.32 15.86 -20.03
C ALA A 130 -0.22 15.93 -21.10
N PHE A 131 0.73 14.97 -21.09
CA PHE A 131 1.80 14.87 -22.09
C PHE A 131 1.49 13.90 -23.23
N LEU A 132 0.35 13.23 -23.21
CA LEU A 132 -0.15 12.38 -24.29
C LEU A 132 -0.98 13.16 -25.30
#